data_3aa3382c9aac0000c972ca0683f396f7
#
_entry.id   3aa3382c9aac0000c972ca0683f396f7
#
_cell.length_a   1.000
_cell.length_b   1.000
_cell.length_c   1.000
_cell.angle_alpha   90.00
_cell.angle_beta   90.00
_cell.angle_gamma   90.00
#
_symmetry.space_group_name_H-M   'P 1'
#
loop_
_entity.id
_entity.type
_entity.pdbx_description
1 polymer ?
#
loop_
_entity_poly.entity_id
_entity_poly.type
_entity_poly.pdbx_seq_one_letter_code
_entity_poly.pdbx_strand_id
1 'polypeptide(L)'
;MRKGTKALFAVMAVSALVGAAPAVDPPARPGVDAPELARLGAYPVGVADLELVQPDQADPLKGLGAPAMADRHLPLKIWYPAARAGPGTRYRTALSGETGIDVPFAVAGIATPGVAQARGRFPIVILAHGYGNTPELLCWLGENLASKGYVVVAPAFRDPPISDRSAAAFAGPLARRPLDIAFVAAEVQRRARAGQGPFAIADAERTALVGYSMGGYGVLTAAGAPLDPWVGGATRGVLAPYAAGGAKADLLKVANLKAVVAIAPAVRLQDKPIWAGSGVAAITAPTLFIVGSQDHVVGYDPGVRTAFDAEVHAPRYLLTFKEAGHSIALVGAPAEMRRTFWDIDWLEDAVWRKDRLLPLQAHFVTAFLDRYVKGDAGKAGFLDGLVPDSDTGTWPGLPRGRFAGFSPGAPTATVWKGFQPGKATGMMFEHKPAS
;
A
#
# COMPACT_ATOMS: atom_id res chain seq x y z
N MET A 1 -25.22 -82.43 -1.59
CA MET A 1 -25.07 -81.43 -0.52
C MET A 1 -23.79 -80.65 -0.77
N ARG A 2 -23.88 -79.41 -1.30
CA ARG A 2 -22.75 -78.51 -1.41
C ARG A 2 -23.11 -77.22 -0.73
N LYS A 3 -22.41 -76.89 0.34
CA LYS A 3 -22.58 -75.68 1.13
C LYS A 3 -21.84 -74.51 0.40
N GLY A 4 -22.56 -73.47 -0.03
CA GLY A 4 -22.01 -72.27 -0.59
C GLY A 4 -21.65 -71.27 0.51
N THR A 5 -20.37 -70.89 0.54
CA THR A 5 -19.83 -69.86 1.42
C THR A 5 -20.04 -68.48 0.77
N LYS A 6 -20.80 -67.63 1.39
CA LYS A 6 -20.96 -66.21 0.98
C LYS A 6 -19.79 -65.40 1.57
N ALA A 7 -18.95 -64.86 0.74
CA ALA A 7 -17.93 -63.94 1.13
C ALA A 7 -18.53 -62.50 1.26
N LEU A 8 -18.40 -61.92 2.43
CA LEU A 8 -18.85 -60.57 2.74
C LEU A 8 -17.69 -59.60 2.45
N PHE A 9 -17.80 -58.78 1.40
CA PHE A 9 -16.81 -57.71 1.13
C PHE A 9 -17.18 -56.49 2.01
N ALA A 10 -16.31 -56.19 2.98
CA ALA A 10 -16.36 -54.95 3.73
C ALA A 10 -15.66 -53.87 2.93
N VAL A 11 -16.41 -52.86 2.47
CA VAL A 11 -15.85 -51.64 1.85
C VAL A 11 -15.43 -50.72 2.99
N MET A 12 -14.13 -50.61 3.22
CA MET A 12 -13.57 -49.54 4.06
C MET A 12 -13.62 -48.22 3.32
N ALA A 13 -14.48 -47.31 3.75
CA ALA A 13 -14.46 -45.92 3.34
C ALA A 13 -13.28 -45.23 4.04
N VAL A 14 -12.21 -44.93 3.28
CA VAL A 14 -11.13 -44.09 3.74
C VAL A 14 -11.59 -42.62 3.66
N SER A 15 -12.04 -42.07 4.78
CA SER A 15 -12.28 -40.64 4.90
C SER A 15 -10.94 -39.91 4.88
N ALA A 16 -10.59 -39.30 3.75
CA ALA A 16 -9.47 -38.38 3.66
C ALA A 16 -9.77 -37.15 4.51
N LEU A 17 -9.17 -37.07 5.67
CA LEU A 17 -9.05 -35.81 6.44
C LEU A 17 -8.22 -34.84 5.60
N VAL A 18 -8.89 -33.97 4.85
CA VAL A 18 -8.27 -32.80 4.28
C VAL A 18 -7.94 -31.89 5.48
N GLY A 19 -6.71 -32.01 5.97
CA GLY A 19 -6.18 -31.11 7.00
C GLY A 19 -6.27 -29.68 6.45
N ALA A 20 -7.02 -28.81 7.15
CA ALA A 20 -7.00 -27.39 6.87
C ALA A 20 -5.56 -26.91 6.99
N ALA A 21 -5.02 -26.30 5.92
CA ALA A 21 -3.72 -25.65 5.98
C ALA A 21 -3.69 -24.68 7.17
N PRO A 22 -2.61 -24.60 7.94
CA PRO A 22 -2.52 -23.68 9.07
C PRO A 22 -2.82 -22.28 8.57
N ALA A 23 -3.77 -21.61 9.21
CA ALA A 23 -4.09 -20.21 8.91
C ALA A 23 -2.81 -19.41 9.17
N VAL A 24 -2.26 -18.79 8.11
CA VAL A 24 -1.19 -17.80 8.28
C VAL A 24 -1.78 -16.70 9.13
N ASP A 25 -1.24 -16.50 10.33
CA ASP A 25 -1.66 -15.39 11.20
C ASP A 25 -1.53 -14.07 10.43
N PRO A 26 -2.55 -13.21 10.49
CA PRO A 26 -2.50 -11.93 9.79
C PRO A 26 -1.25 -11.15 10.25
N PRO A 27 -0.55 -10.47 9.33
CA PRO A 27 0.65 -9.66 9.65
C PRO A 27 0.37 -8.50 10.60
N ALA A 28 -0.86 -8.37 11.09
CA ALA A 28 -1.32 -7.32 12.00
C ALA A 28 -0.86 -7.52 13.46
N ARG A 29 -0.26 -8.66 13.81
CA ARG A 29 0.30 -8.87 15.15
C ARG A 29 1.78 -8.51 15.14
N PRO A 30 2.15 -7.35 15.72
CA PRO A 30 3.55 -6.95 15.74
C PRO A 30 4.39 -7.94 16.53
N GLY A 31 5.54 -8.33 15.97
CA GLY A 31 6.54 -9.14 16.63
C GLY A 31 7.21 -8.39 17.79
N VAL A 32 8.11 -9.09 18.51
CA VAL A 32 8.84 -8.53 19.67
C VAL A 32 9.71 -7.31 19.32
N ASP A 33 10.09 -7.18 18.06
CA ASP A 33 10.91 -6.08 17.51
C ASP A 33 10.07 -5.00 16.81
N ALA A 34 8.75 -5.12 16.81
CA ALA A 34 7.87 -4.10 16.25
C ALA A 34 7.89 -2.82 17.11
N PRO A 35 7.94 -1.66 16.46
CA PRO A 35 7.91 -0.39 17.15
C PRO A 35 6.52 -0.02 17.65
N GLU A 36 6.46 0.97 18.54
CA GLU A 36 5.26 1.37 19.29
C GLU A 36 4.02 1.59 18.41
N LEU A 37 4.15 2.37 17.33
CA LEU A 37 3.01 2.73 16.48
C LEU A 37 2.63 1.65 15.45
N ALA A 38 3.33 0.51 15.43
CA ALA A 38 2.93 -0.65 14.64
C ALA A 38 1.65 -1.33 15.18
N ARG A 39 1.39 -1.17 16.47
CA ARG A 39 0.20 -1.75 17.13
C ARG A 39 -1.09 -1.24 16.52
N LEU A 40 -2.13 -2.05 16.60
CA LEU A 40 -3.48 -1.62 16.25
C LEU A 40 -3.94 -0.48 17.15
N GLY A 41 -4.80 0.38 16.61
CA GLY A 41 -5.43 1.45 17.34
C GLY A 41 -6.61 1.00 18.21
N ALA A 42 -7.36 1.96 18.71
CA ALA A 42 -8.46 1.72 19.66
C ALA A 42 -9.77 1.24 19.00
N TYR A 43 -9.90 1.40 17.68
CA TYR A 43 -11.14 1.04 16.99
C TYR A 43 -11.09 -0.41 16.50
N PRO A 44 -12.16 -1.21 16.73
CA PRO A 44 -12.42 -2.39 15.91
C PRO A 44 -12.50 -2.01 14.43
N VAL A 45 -12.20 -2.93 13.54
CA VAL A 45 -12.17 -2.68 12.10
C VAL A 45 -13.37 -3.31 11.41
N GLY A 46 -14.11 -2.51 10.66
CA GLY A 46 -15.12 -2.96 9.72
C GLY A 46 -14.59 -3.00 8.30
N VAL A 47 -15.18 -3.84 7.45
CA VAL A 47 -14.89 -3.86 6.02
C VAL A 47 -16.17 -3.90 5.20
N ALA A 48 -16.17 -3.20 4.08
CA ALA A 48 -17.25 -3.22 3.09
C ALA A 48 -16.68 -3.24 1.66
N ASP A 49 -17.45 -3.78 0.75
CA ASP A 49 -17.20 -3.71 -0.68
C ASP A 49 -18.19 -2.74 -1.33
N LEU A 50 -17.75 -1.99 -2.32
CA LEU A 50 -18.56 -1.07 -3.12
C LEU A 50 -18.01 -1.04 -4.54
N GLU A 51 -18.84 -0.84 -5.53
CA GLU A 51 -18.39 -0.55 -6.90
C GLU A 51 -18.71 0.89 -7.26
N LEU A 52 -17.73 1.61 -7.81
CA LEU A 52 -17.92 2.87 -8.50
C LEU A 52 -17.89 2.62 -10.01
N VAL A 53 -18.72 3.35 -10.74
CA VAL A 53 -18.71 3.34 -12.19
C VAL A 53 -18.48 4.76 -12.71
N GLN A 54 -17.44 4.92 -13.50
CA GLN A 54 -17.16 6.15 -14.23
C GLN A 54 -17.55 5.94 -15.69
N PRO A 55 -18.60 6.60 -16.18
CA PRO A 55 -19.10 6.40 -17.54
C PRO A 55 -18.13 6.97 -18.58
N ASP A 56 -18.21 6.43 -19.80
CA ASP A 56 -17.56 6.96 -21.00
C ASP A 56 -16.05 7.23 -20.85
N GLN A 57 -15.29 6.24 -20.35
CA GLN A 57 -13.85 6.37 -20.22
C GLN A 57 -13.11 5.74 -21.40
N ALA A 58 -12.08 6.44 -21.90
CA ALA A 58 -11.20 5.90 -22.92
C ALA A 58 -10.37 4.74 -22.38
N ASP A 59 -10.44 3.57 -23.04
CA ASP A 59 -9.70 2.37 -22.67
C ASP A 59 -8.49 2.20 -23.60
N PRO A 60 -7.24 2.46 -23.11
CA PRO A 60 -6.06 2.35 -23.96
C PRO A 60 -5.74 0.90 -24.35
N LEU A 61 -6.38 -0.09 -23.75
CA LEU A 61 -6.20 -1.51 -24.05
C LEU A 61 -7.17 -2.00 -25.14
N LYS A 62 -8.17 -1.21 -25.49
CA LYS A 62 -9.21 -1.60 -26.44
C LYS A 62 -9.31 -0.63 -27.63
N GLY A 63 -9.89 -1.12 -28.73
CA GLY A 63 -10.11 -0.36 -29.96
C GLY A 63 -8.96 -0.46 -30.97
N LEU A 64 -9.32 -0.39 -32.24
CA LEU A 64 -8.37 -0.34 -33.37
C LEU A 64 -8.13 1.13 -33.72
N GLY A 65 -6.87 1.56 -33.72
CA GLY A 65 -6.52 2.98 -33.95
C GLY A 65 -6.73 3.85 -32.68
N ALA A 66 -7.94 4.36 -32.45
CA ALA A 66 -8.25 5.11 -31.24
C ALA A 66 -8.68 4.21 -30.06
N PRO A 67 -8.46 4.63 -28.78
CA PRO A 67 -9.00 3.94 -27.61
C PRO A 67 -10.54 3.84 -27.68
N ALA A 68 -11.08 2.66 -27.33
CA ALA A 68 -12.52 2.49 -27.23
C ALA A 68 -13.08 3.17 -25.98
N MET A 69 -14.27 3.75 -26.08
CA MET A 69 -14.98 4.29 -24.92
C MET A 69 -15.75 3.16 -24.22
N ALA A 70 -15.68 3.11 -22.90
CA ALA A 70 -16.42 2.15 -22.09
C ALA A 70 -16.60 2.67 -20.66
N ASP A 71 -17.60 2.16 -19.97
CA ASP A 71 -17.75 2.41 -18.55
C ASP A 71 -16.59 1.77 -17.77
N ARG A 72 -15.97 2.56 -16.91
CA ARG A 72 -14.89 2.11 -16.04
C ARG A 72 -15.45 1.67 -14.70
N HIS A 73 -15.51 0.37 -14.50
CA HIS A 73 -15.93 -0.25 -13.25
C HIS A 73 -14.76 -0.37 -12.28
N LEU A 74 -14.91 0.19 -11.08
CA LEU A 74 -13.89 0.24 -10.03
C LEU A 74 -14.46 -0.38 -8.75
N PRO A 75 -14.23 -1.68 -8.49
CA PRO A 75 -14.52 -2.27 -7.20
C PRO A 75 -13.61 -1.63 -6.13
N LEU A 76 -14.18 -1.32 -4.99
CA LEU A 76 -13.51 -0.74 -3.83
C LEU A 76 -13.55 -1.70 -2.65
N LYS A 77 -12.42 -1.88 -1.98
CA LYS A 77 -12.34 -2.40 -0.63
C LYS A 77 -12.26 -1.22 0.33
N ILE A 78 -13.13 -1.20 1.35
CA ILE A 78 -13.24 -0.07 2.28
C ILE A 78 -13.09 -0.59 3.70
N TRP A 79 -12.01 -0.19 4.38
CA TRP A 79 -11.83 -0.44 5.81
C TRP A 79 -12.19 0.80 6.59
N TYR A 80 -12.89 0.62 7.72
CA TYR A 80 -13.38 1.73 8.50
C TYR A 80 -13.40 1.43 10.00
N PRO A 81 -13.32 2.45 10.87
CA PRO A 81 -13.53 2.33 12.30
C PRO A 81 -14.92 1.79 12.58
N ALA A 82 -15.02 0.66 13.29
CA ALA A 82 -16.27 -0.01 13.63
C ALA A 82 -16.67 0.25 15.08
N ALA A 83 -17.98 0.20 15.35
CA ALA A 83 -18.53 0.38 16.68
C ALA A 83 -18.28 -0.81 17.63
N ARG A 84 -18.04 -2.01 17.05
CA ARG A 84 -17.79 -3.24 17.80
C ARG A 84 -16.90 -4.18 17.00
N ALA A 85 -16.17 -5.05 17.69
CA ALA A 85 -15.47 -6.16 17.08
C ALA A 85 -16.44 -7.30 16.73
N GLY A 86 -16.05 -8.12 15.78
CA GLY A 86 -16.68 -9.35 15.39
C GLY A 86 -15.64 -10.33 14.84
N PRO A 87 -16.04 -11.44 14.23
CA PRO A 87 -15.10 -12.37 13.61
C PRO A 87 -14.35 -11.70 12.46
N GLY A 88 -13.03 -11.95 12.38
CA GLY A 88 -12.22 -11.52 11.27
C GLY A 88 -12.63 -12.16 9.95
N THR A 89 -12.25 -11.57 8.85
CA THR A 89 -12.54 -12.06 7.50
C THR A 89 -11.36 -12.80 6.86
N ARG A 90 -11.64 -13.54 5.81
CA ARG A 90 -10.65 -14.03 4.85
C ARG A 90 -10.90 -13.34 3.52
N TYR A 91 -9.99 -12.47 3.13
CA TYR A 91 -10.06 -11.79 1.84
C TYR A 91 -9.73 -12.75 0.72
N ARG A 92 -10.71 -13.07 -0.12
CA ARG A 92 -10.50 -13.90 -1.31
C ARG A 92 -9.98 -13.01 -2.45
N THR A 93 -8.91 -13.46 -3.07
CA THR A 93 -8.29 -12.78 -4.21
C THR A 93 -7.61 -13.79 -5.12
N ALA A 94 -7.06 -13.32 -6.23
CA ALA A 94 -6.23 -14.12 -7.12
C ALA A 94 -5.13 -13.23 -7.69
N LEU A 95 -3.98 -13.83 -7.98
CA LEU A 95 -2.91 -13.20 -8.71
C LEU A 95 -2.52 -14.05 -9.91
N SER A 96 -2.11 -13.41 -10.98
CA SER A 96 -1.54 -14.09 -12.12
C SER A 96 -0.19 -14.70 -11.74
N GLY A 97 -0.08 -16.04 -11.81
CA GLY A 97 1.16 -16.76 -11.60
C GLY A 97 2.10 -16.67 -12.81
N GLU A 98 3.23 -17.37 -12.74
CA GLU A 98 4.25 -17.41 -13.80
C GLU A 98 3.68 -17.77 -15.17
N THR A 99 2.71 -18.67 -15.22
CA THR A 99 2.07 -19.12 -16.45
C THR A 99 1.02 -18.16 -17.02
N GLY A 100 0.76 -17.04 -16.35
CA GLY A 100 -0.33 -16.11 -16.68
C GLY A 100 -1.72 -16.57 -16.28
N ILE A 101 -1.82 -17.71 -15.57
CA ILE A 101 -3.09 -18.21 -15.03
C ILE A 101 -3.26 -17.66 -13.62
N ASP A 102 -4.48 -17.20 -13.33
CA ASP A 102 -4.80 -16.69 -12.00
C ASP A 102 -4.80 -17.81 -10.95
N VAL A 103 -4.03 -17.60 -9.89
CA VAL A 103 -3.94 -18.47 -8.71
C VAL A 103 -4.82 -17.89 -7.62
N PRO A 104 -5.97 -18.53 -7.29
CA PRO A 104 -6.84 -18.07 -6.23
C PRO A 104 -6.28 -18.44 -4.86
N PHE A 105 -6.39 -17.51 -3.90
CA PHE A 105 -6.02 -17.72 -2.50
C PHE A 105 -6.83 -16.81 -1.56
N ALA A 106 -6.58 -16.91 -0.27
CA ALA A 106 -7.22 -16.05 0.71
C ALA A 106 -6.21 -15.53 1.73
N VAL A 107 -6.28 -14.22 1.99
CA VAL A 107 -5.50 -13.52 3.02
C VAL A 107 -6.36 -13.40 4.28
N ALA A 108 -5.80 -13.76 5.44
CA ALA A 108 -6.48 -13.57 6.71
C ALA A 108 -6.46 -12.09 7.11
N GLY A 109 -7.60 -11.59 7.58
CA GLY A 109 -7.75 -10.23 8.08
C GLY A 109 -8.50 -10.17 9.41
N ILE A 110 -8.36 -9.05 10.11
CA ILE A 110 -9.04 -8.80 11.40
C ILE A 110 -10.37 -8.06 11.25
N ALA A 111 -10.62 -7.47 10.07
CA ALA A 111 -11.83 -6.68 9.84
C ALA A 111 -13.08 -7.56 9.82
N THR A 112 -14.17 -7.02 10.35
CA THR A 112 -15.47 -7.67 10.37
C THR A 112 -16.35 -7.13 9.24
N PRO A 113 -16.86 -7.97 8.32
CA PRO A 113 -17.73 -7.52 7.24
C PRO A 113 -19.06 -6.96 7.75
N GLY A 114 -19.51 -5.83 7.18
CA GLY A 114 -20.84 -5.27 7.41
C GLY A 114 -21.15 -4.81 8.84
N VAL A 115 -20.16 -4.70 9.71
CA VAL A 115 -20.36 -4.22 11.08
C VAL A 115 -20.67 -2.72 11.09
N ALA A 116 -21.47 -2.28 12.08
CA ALA A 116 -21.81 -0.87 12.22
C ALA A 116 -20.56 0.02 12.39
N GLN A 117 -20.59 1.18 11.74
CA GLN A 117 -19.54 2.19 11.83
C GLN A 117 -19.44 2.80 13.23
N ALA A 118 -18.24 3.15 13.67
CA ALA A 118 -18.01 3.94 14.86
C ALA A 118 -18.58 5.36 14.70
N ARG A 119 -18.92 6.00 15.80
CA ARG A 119 -19.31 7.42 15.80
C ARG A 119 -18.07 8.29 15.63
N GLY A 120 -18.16 9.32 14.81
CA GLY A 120 -17.07 10.27 14.59
C GLY A 120 -16.94 10.72 13.15
N ARG A 121 -15.89 11.53 12.89
CA ARG A 121 -15.49 11.99 11.54
C ARG A 121 -14.02 11.61 11.35
N PHE A 122 -13.74 10.76 10.40
CA PHE A 122 -12.44 10.14 10.21
C PHE A 122 -11.82 10.55 8.86
N PRO A 123 -10.55 10.95 8.85
CA PRO A 123 -9.86 11.28 7.59
C PRO A 123 -9.92 10.12 6.58
N ILE A 124 -9.86 10.49 5.30
CA ILE A 124 -9.87 9.55 4.17
C ILE A 124 -8.43 9.19 3.81
N VAL A 125 -8.18 7.91 3.53
CA VAL A 125 -6.96 7.42 2.90
C VAL A 125 -7.35 6.68 1.62
N ILE A 126 -6.86 7.13 0.46
CA ILE A 126 -6.94 6.35 -0.77
C ILE A 126 -5.69 5.48 -0.84
N LEU A 127 -5.86 4.15 -0.86
CA LEU A 127 -4.79 3.17 -0.85
C LEU A 127 -4.68 2.47 -2.21
N ALA A 128 -3.66 2.82 -2.99
CA ALA A 128 -3.48 2.37 -4.36
C ALA A 128 -2.44 1.25 -4.47
N HIS A 129 -2.84 0.07 -4.94
CA HIS A 129 -1.96 -1.07 -5.14
C HIS A 129 -1.07 -0.93 -6.40
N GLY A 130 -0.03 -1.76 -6.48
CA GLY A 130 0.89 -1.86 -7.60
C GLY A 130 0.28 -2.53 -8.84
N TYR A 131 1.09 -2.65 -9.92
CA TYR A 131 0.71 -3.35 -11.13
C TYR A 131 0.50 -4.83 -10.87
N GLY A 132 -0.57 -5.39 -11.42
CA GLY A 132 -0.93 -6.80 -11.28
C GLY A 132 -1.25 -7.27 -9.85
N ASN A 133 -1.45 -6.34 -8.92
CA ASN A 133 -1.80 -6.61 -7.53
C ASN A 133 -3.30 -6.37 -7.26
N THR A 134 -3.70 -6.62 -6.01
CA THR A 134 -5.07 -6.38 -5.55
C THR A 134 -5.07 -5.67 -4.19
N PRO A 135 -6.18 -5.00 -3.81
CA PRO A 135 -6.32 -4.35 -2.51
C PRO A 135 -6.05 -5.27 -1.32
N GLU A 136 -6.41 -6.55 -1.44
CA GLU A 136 -6.29 -7.55 -0.39
C GLU A 136 -4.85 -7.79 0.04
N LEU A 137 -3.88 -7.57 -0.85
CA LEU A 137 -2.44 -7.70 -0.54
C LEU A 137 -1.91 -6.57 0.35
N LEU A 138 -2.69 -5.48 0.47
CA LEU A 138 -2.39 -4.33 1.34
C LEU A 138 -3.34 -4.26 2.55
N CYS A 139 -4.13 -5.32 2.82
CA CYS A 139 -5.11 -5.33 3.91
C CYS A 139 -4.47 -5.03 5.27
N TRP A 140 -3.23 -5.46 5.51
CA TRP A 140 -2.49 -5.17 6.75
C TRP A 140 -2.40 -3.68 7.06
N LEU A 141 -2.18 -2.84 6.03
CA LEU A 141 -2.12 -1.39 6.18
C LEU A 141 -3.52 -0.78 6.27
N GLY A 142 -4.45 -1.25 5.43
CA GLY A 142 -5.84 -0.82 5.45
C GLY A 142 -6.48 -1.02 6.83
N GLU A 143 -6.33 -2.22 7.39
CA GLU A 143 -6.83 -2.57 8.73
C GLU A 143 -6.13 -1.81 9.85
N ASN A 144 -4.79 -1.68 9.76
CA ASN A 144 -4.00 -0.96 10.76
C ASN A 144 -4.43 0.52 10.84
N LEU A 145 -4.57 1.19 9.70
CA LEU A 145 -5.01 2.59 9.65
C LEU A 145 -6.48 2.75 10.07
N ALA A 146 -7.37 1.85 9.66
CA ALA A 146 -8.77 1.88 10.09
C ALA A 146 -8.90 1.71 11.61
N SER A 147 -8.10 0.82 12.22
CA SER A 147 -8.06 0.67 13.69
C SER A 147 -7.63 1.96 14.41
N LYS A 148 -6.93 2.84 13.73
CA LYS A 148 -6.44 4.13 14.24
C LYS A 148 -7.32 5.31 13.86
N GLY A 149 -8.50 5.06 13.31
CA GLY A 149 -9.45 6.11 13.00
C GLY A 149 -9.23 6.77 11.63
N TYR A 150 -9.04 5.96 10.59
CA TYR A 150 -9.09 6.38 9.18
C TYR A 150 -10.17 5.60 8.44
N VAL A 151 -10.80 6.20 7.45
CA VAL A 151 -11.58 5.50 6.43
C VAL A 151 -10.64 5.24 5.25
N VAL A 152 -10.28 3.98 5.03
CA VAL A 152 -9.31 3.58 4.00
C VAL A 152 -10.06 2.99 2.82
N VAL A 153 -9.82 3.53 1.63
CA VAL A 153 -10.51 3.15 0.38
C VAL A 153 -9.49 2.66 -0.63
N ALA A 154 -9.56 1.41 -1.00
CA ALA A 154 -8.62 0.80 -1.93
C ALA A 154 -9.34 0.34 -3.21
N PRO A 155 -9.15 1.03 -4.34
CA PRO A 155 -9.68 0.59 -5.63
C PRO A 155 -8.92 -0.63 -6.17
N ALA A 156 -9.67 -1.58 -6.76
CA ALA A 156 -9.11 -2.67 -7.54
C ALA A 156 -9.00 -2.24 -9.01
N PHE A 157 -7.79 -2.00 -9.46
CA PHE A 157 -7.55 -1.40 -10.79
C PHE A 157 -7.73 -2.38 -11.96
N ARG A 158 -7.74 -3.69 -11.71
CA ARG A 158 -7.93 -4.73 -12.74
C ARG A 158 -6.96 -4.59 -13.91
N ASP A 159 -5.68 -4.71 -13.59
CA ASP A 159 -4.61 -4.63 -14.58
C ASP A 159 -4.57 -5.87 -15.48
N PRO A 160 -3.95 -5.78 -16.67
CA PRO A 160 -3.56 -6.96 -17.42
C PRO A 160 -2.66 -7.89 -16.60
N PRO A 161 -2.60 -9.20 -16.94
CA PRO A 161 -1.68 -10.13 -16.29
C PRO A 161 -0.23 -9.63 -16.35
N ILE A 162 0.53 -9.76 -15.29
CA ILE A 162 1.92 -9.31 -15.23
C ILE A 162 2.84 -10.11 -16.17
N SER A 163 2.42 -11.30 -16.58
CA SER A 163 3.09 -12.10 -17.61
C SER A 163 3.05 -11.44 -18.99
N ASP A 164 2.07 -10.54 -19.25
CA ASP A 164 2.06 -9.72 -20.46
C ASP A 164 2.97 -8.51 -20.27
N ARG A 165 4.21 -8.62 -20.72
CA ARG A 165 5.24 -7.57 -20.63
C ARG A 165 5.24 -6.63 -21.84
N SER A 166 4.21 -6.66 -22.66
CA SER A 166 4.11 -5.78 -23.83
C SER A 166 3.90 -4.32 -23.39
N ALA A 167 4.44 -3.39 -24.20
CA ALA A 167 4.19 -1.96 -23.99
C ALA A 167 2.69 -1.62 -24.10
N ALA A 168 1.94 -2.40 -24.91
CA ALA A 168 0.50 -2.26 -25.06
C ALA A 168 -0.23 -2.58 -23.76
N ALA A 169 0.09 -3.69 -23.08
CA ALA A 169 -0.51 -4.05 -21.79
C ALA A 169 -0.22 -2.98 -20.73
N PHE A 170 1.00 -2.41 -20.72
CA PHE A 170 1.41 -1.40 -19.75
C PHE A 170 0.71 -0.05 -19.93
N ALA A 171 0.20 0.26 -21.13
CA ALA A 171 -0.54 1.50 -21.40
C ALA A 171 -1.78 1.66 -20.49
N GLY A 172 -2.45 0.54 -20.14
CA GLY A 172 -3.60 0.53 -19.24
C GLY A 172 -3.28 1.05 -17.84
N PRO A 173 -2.41 0.37 -17.07
CA PRO A 173 -1.99 0.83 -15.75
C PRO A 173 -1.43 2.25 -15.74
N LEU A 174 -0.63 2.61 -16.75
CA LEU A 174 -0.06 3.94 -16.86
C LEU A 174 -1.14 5.03 -17.01
N ALA A 175 -2.16 4.79 -17.83
CA ALA A 175 -3.26 5.74 -18.00
C ALA A 175 -4.18 5.77 -16.78
N ARG A 176 -4.58 4.61 -16.29
CA ARG A 176 -5.67 4.46 -15.33
C ARG A 176 -5.30 4.84 -13.90
N ARG A 177 -4.03 4.62 -13.46
CA ARG A 177 -3.68 4.91 -12.07
C ARG A 177 -4.02 6.34 -11.65
N PRO A 178 -3.53 7.39 -12.32
CA PRO A 178 -3.85 8.75 -11.92
C PRO A 178 -5.32 9.10 -12.14
N LEU A 179 -5.95 8.64 -13.23
CA LEU A 179 -7.36 8.91 -13.52
C LEU A 179 -8.29 8.29 -12.49
N ASP A 180 -8.11 6.98 -12.20
CA ASP A 180 -8.94 6.24 -11.25
C ASP A 180 -8.75 6.79 -9.82
N ILE A 181 -7.52 7.14 -9.40
CA ILE A 181 -7.25 7.71 -8.08
C ILE A 181 -7.95 9.05 -7.92
N ALA A 182 -7.83 9.95 -8.91
CA ALA A 182 -8.50 11.25 -8.87
C ALA A 182 -10.03 11.10 -8.82
N PHE A 183 -10.61 10.22 -9.66
CA PHE A 183 -12.03 9.94 -9.67
C PHE A 183 -12.52 9.36 -8.33
N VAL A 184 -11.85 8.32 -7.82
CA VAL A 184 -12.23 7.68 -6.54
C VAL A 184 -12.15 8.68 -5.40
N ALA A 185 -11.10 9.50 -5.32
CA ALA A 185 -10.97 10.50 -4.28
C ALA A 185 -12.11 11.54 -4.32
N ALA A 186 -12.42 12.06 -5.52
CA ALA A 186 -13.50 13.04 -5.70
C ALA A 186 -14.87 12.46 -5.34
N GLU A 187 -15.16 11.22 -5.77
CA GLU A 187 -16.45 10.58 -5.51
C GLU A 187 -16.60 10.18 -4.02
N VAL A 188 -15.54 9.71 -3.38
CA VAL A 188 -15.52 9.43 -1.94
C VAL A 188 -15.75 10.71 -1.13
N GLN A 189 -15.06 11.80 -1.47
CA GLN A 189 -15.28 13.11 -0.83
C GLN A 189 -16.70 13.62 -1.02
N ARG A 190 -17.26 13.50 -2.23
CA ARG A 190 -18.64 13.87 -2.51
C ARG A 190 -19.65 13.09 -1.66
N ARG A 191 -19.49 11.76 -1.60
CA ARG A 191 -20.34 10.87 -0.77
C ARG A 191 -20.16 11.13 0.71
N ALA A 192 -18.95 11.43 1.17
CA ALA A 192 -18.67 11.80 2.55
C ALA A 192 -19.41 13.09 2.99
N ARG A 193 -19.40 14.11 2.13
CA ARG A 193 -20.18 15.35 2.37
C ARG A 193 -21.67 15.10 2.40
N ALA A 194 -22.16 14.16 1.57
CA ALA A 194 -23.57 13.77 1.53
C ALA A 194 -23.97 12.75 2.62
N GLY A 195 -23.04 12.28 3.46
CA GLY A 195 -23.30 11.29 4.50
C GLY A 195 -23.74 9.92 3.96
N GLN A 196 -23.24 9.49 2.79
CA GLN A 196 -23.73 8.33 2.08
C GLN A 196 -22.94 7.06 2.35
N GLY A 197 -23.62 5.97 2.69
CA GLY A 197 -23.09 4.61 2.77
C GLY A 197 -21.87 4.49 3.70
N PRO A 198 -20.83 3.75 3.30
CA PRO A 198 -19.64 3.54 4.13
C PRO A 198 -18.83 4.85 4.36
N PHE A 199 -19.15 5.91 3.64
CA PHE A 199 -18.48 7.21 3.74
C PHE A 199 -19.18 8.20 4.67
N ALA A 200 -20.28 7.81 5.31
CA ALA A 200 -21.04 8.69 6.24
C ALA A 200 -20.20 9.23 7.41
N ILE A 201 -19.18 8.47 7.82
CA ILE A 201 -18.25 8.85 8.89
C ILE A 201 -16.95 9.47 8.37
N ALA A 202 -16.76 9.58 7.05
CA ALA A 202 -15.54 10.11 6.46
C ALA A 202 -15.49 11.64 6.48
N ASP A 203 -14.29 12.19 6.66
CA ASP A 203 -14.02 13.62 6.61
C ASP A 203 -13.46 14.01 5.25
N ALA A 204 -14.29 14.60 4.40
CA ALA A 204 -13.92 15.01 3.05
C ALA A 204 -12.83 16.11 3.00
N GLU A 205 -12.60 16.80 4.10
CA GLU A 205 -11.63 17.92 4.16
C GLU A 205 -10.23 17.47 4.56
N ARG A 206 -10.06 16.17 4.88
CA ARG A 206 -8.78 15.57 5.25
C ARG A 206 -8.55 14.27 4.50
N THR A 207 -7.84 14.36 3.37
CA THR A 207 -7.53 13.23 2.51
C THR A 207 -6.01 12.98 2.47
N ALA A 208 -5.60 11.73 2.54
CA ALA A 208 -4.25 11.28 2.25
C ALA A 208 -4.26 10.29 1.08
N LEU A 209 -3.14 10.22 0.38
CA LEU A 209 -2.90 9.24 -0.67
C LEU A 209 -1.77 8.31 -0.22
N VAL A 210 -1.96 7.01 -0.35
CA VAL A 210 -0.95 5.98 -0.10
C VAL A 210 -0.88 5.09 -1.32
N GLY A 211 0.30 4.91 -1.90
CA GLY A 211 0.45 4.11 -3.12
C GLY A 211 1.71 3.26 -3.13
N TYR A 212 1.59 2.02 -3.62
CA TYR A 212 2.70 1.11 -3.81
C TYR A 212 3.01 0.93 -5.29
N SER A 213 4.30 0.99 -5.68
CA SER A 213 4.78 0.73 -7.03
C SER A 213 4.08 1.61 -8.08
N MET A 214 3.35 1.03 -9.01
CA MET A 214 2.49 1.73 -9.98
C MET A 214 1.41 2.58 -9.26
N GLY A 215 0.91 2.14 -8.10
CA GLY A 215 0.05 2.97 -7.23
C GLY A 215 0.79 4.19 -6.70
N GLY A 216 2.09 4.04 -6.39
CA GLY A 216 2.98 5.15 -5.98
C GLY A 216 3.13 6.21 -7.07
N TYR A 217 3.31 5.79 -8.33
CA TYR A 217 3.23 6.70 -9.47
C TYR A 217 1.90 7.47 -9.52
N GLY A 218 0.81 6.73 -9.39
CA GLY A 218 -0.54 7.32 -9.45
C GLY A 218 -0.78 8.35 -8.34
N VAL A 219 -0.37 8.08 -7.10
CA VAL A 219 -0.59 9.01 -5.99
C VAL A 219 0.31 10.25 -6.08
N LEU A 220 1.55 10.12 -6.55
CA LEU A 220 2.43 11.29 -6.79
C LEU A 220 1.87 12.17 -7.92
N THR A 221 1.35 11.57 -8.99
CA THR A 221 0.66 12.33 -10.05
C THR A 221 -0.60 13.02 -9.51
N ALA A 222 -1.43 12.30 -8.74
CA ALA A 222 -2.64 12.86 -8.13
C ALA A 222 -2.36 13.89 -7.03
N ALA A 223 -1.14 13.92 -6.50
CA ALA A 223 -0.66 14.97 -5.58
C ALA A 223 -0.20 16.24 -6.30
N GLY A 224 -0.04 16.21 -7.62
CA GLY A 224 0.28 17.38 -8.43
C GLY A 224 1.55 17.28 -9.26
N ALA A 225 2.27 16.15 -9.29
CA ALA A 225 3.40 15.96 -10.20
C ALA A 225 2.91 15.96 -11.67
N PRO A 226 3.30 16.92 -12.51
CA PRO A 226 2.77 17.07 -13.86
C PRO A 226 3.35 15.99 -14.78
N LEU A 227 2.48 15.25 -15.47
CA LEU A 227 2.90 14.22 -16.42
C LEU A 227 3.67 14.81 -17.60
N ASP A 228 4.76 14.13 -18.00
CA ASP A 228 5.48 14.51 -19.22
C ASP A 228 4.62 14.23 -20.46
N PRO A 229 4.64 15.11 -21.50
CA PRO A 229 3.83 14.93 -22.72
C PRO A 229 4.04 13.59 -23.44
N TRP A 230 5.20 12.93 -23.34
CA TRP A 230 5.41 11.62 -23.97
C TRP A 230 4.48 10.53 -23.43
N VAL A 231 4.01 10.68 -22.18
CA VAL A 231 3.06 9.74 -21.54
C VAL A 231 1.74 9.69 -22.33
N GLY A 232 1.36 10.80 -22.97
CA GLY A 232 0.23 10.84 -23.87
C GLY A 232 0.37 9.82 -25.02
N GLY A 233 1.51 9.76 -25.66
CA GLY A 233 1.80 8.78 -26.71
C GLY A 233 1.81 7.34 -26.18
N ALA A 234 2.47 7.10 -25.03
CA ALA A 234 2.55 5.79 -24.40
C ALA A 234 1.17 5.23 -23.95
N THR A 235 0.17 6.11 -23.78
CA THR A 235 -1.20 5.75 -23.40
C THR A 235 -2.20 5.90 -24.57
N ARG A 236 -1.73 5.85 -25.81
CA ARG A 236 -2.55 5.99 -27.01
C ARG A 236 -3.42 7.24 -27.01
N GLY A 237 -2.90 8.36 -26.48
CA GLY A 237 -3.58 9.65 -26.41
C GLY A 237 -4.44 9.86 -25.17
N VAL A 238 -4.73 8.83 -24.37
CA VAL A 238 -5.63 8.94 -23.20
C VAL A 238 -5.15 9.99 -22.20
N LEU A 239 -3.85 10.02 -21.88
CA LEU A 239 -3.29 11.00 -20.96
C LEU A 239 -2.81 12.30 -21.62
N ALA A 240 -2.87 12.44 -22.95
CA ALA A 240 -2.42 13.65 -23.62
C ALA A 240 -3.10 14.94 -23.09
N PRO A 241 -4.43 14.97 -22.85
CA PRO A 241 -5.09 16.15 -22.28
C PRO A 241 -4.69 16.46 -20.84
N TYR A 242 -4.15 15.47 -20.10
CA TYR A 242 -3.80 15.54 -18.69
C TYR A 242 -2.31 15.76 -18.44
N ALA A 243 -1.49 15.73 -19.49
CA ALA A 243 -0.05 16.00 -19.39
C ALA A 243 0.21 17.50 -19.14
N ALA A 244 1.44 17.84 -18.80
CA ALA A 244 1.86 19.22 -18.57
C ALA A 244 1.48 20.13 -19.74
N GLY A 245 0.80 21.22 -19.46
CA GLY A 245 0.26 22.13 -20.46
C GLY A 245 -1.04 21.67 -21.14
N GLY A 246 -1.54 20.49 -20.84
CA GLY A 246 -2.82 19.99 -21.35
C GLY A 246 -4.03 20.62 -20.64
N ALA A 247 -5.16 20.72 -21.34
CA ALA A 247 -6.37 21.40 -20.86
C ALA A 247 -7.01 20.75 -19.61
N LYS A 248 -6.65 19.50 -19.29
CA LYS A 248 -7.19 18.73 -18.17
C LYS A 248 -6.12 18.39 -17.10
N ALA A 249 -4.92 18.99 -17.15
CA ALA A 249 -3.82 18.66 -16.26
C ALA A 249 -4.21 18.77 -14.77
N ASP A 250 -4.95 19.81 -14.39
CA ASP A 250 -5.38 20.03 -13.00
C ASP A 250 -6.49 19.08 -12.54
N LEU A 251 -7.18 18.38 -13.44
CA LEU A 251 -8.24 17.44 -13.06
C LEU A 251 -7.71 16.16 -12.42
N LEU A 252 -6.40 15.90 -12.49
CA LEU A 252 -5.75 14.80 -11.77
C LEU A 252 -5.49 15.11 -10.30
N LYS A 253 -5.48 16.39 -9.90
CA LYS A 253 -5.14 16.80 -8.54
C LYS A 253 -6.27 16.49 -7.56
N VAL A 254 -5.93 15.78 -6.50
CA VAL A 254 -6.87 15.46 -5.42
C VAL A 254 -7.04 16.68 -4.50
N ALA A 255 -8.29 17.11 -4.33
CA ALA A 255 -8.62 18.19 -3.43
C ALA A 255 -8.44 17.79 -1.95
N ASN A 256 -8.20 18.79 -1.07
CA ASN A 256 -8.08 18.59 0.38
C ASN A 256 -7.00 17.57 0.78
N LEU A 257 -5.98 17.40 -0.06
CA LEU A 257 -4.84 16.53 0.19
C LEU A 257 -3.98 17.09 1.34
N LYS A 258 -3.67 16.24 2.31
CA LYS A 258 -2.88 16.60 3.51
C LYS A 258 -1.53 15.90 3.56
N ALA A 259 -1.41 14.71 2.94
CA ALA A 259 -0.19 13.91 2.98
C ALA A 259 -0.17 12.87 1.87
N VAL A 260 1.04 12.48 1.46
CA VAL A 260 1.29 11.41 0.49
C VAL A 260 2.26 10.39 1.08
N VAL A 261 1.97 9.10 0.90
CA VAL A 261 2.93 8.02 1.17
C VAL A 261 3.16 7.25 -0.13
N ALA A 262 4.39 7.24 -0.60
CA ALA A 262 4.80 6.59 -1.83
C ALA A 262 5.76 5.43 -1.51
N ILE A 263 5.24 4.19 -1.56
CA ILE A 263 6.00 2.98 -1.25
C ILE A 263 6.54 2.41 -2.56
N ALA A 264 7.85 2.34 -2.71
CA ALA A 264 8.56 1.89 -3.91
C ALA A 264 7.92 2.45 -5.19
N PRO A 265 7.67 3.78 -5.31
CA PRO A 265 6.89 4.33 -6.43
C PRO A 265 7.62 4.14 -7.75
N ALA A 266 6.88 3.81 -8.81
CA ALA A 266 7.41 3.88 -10.17
C ALA A 266 7.58 5.36 -10.56
N VAL A 267 8.82 5.84 -10.59
CA VAL A 267 9.17 7.23 -10.90
C VAL A 267 9.75 7.41 -12.30
N ARG A 268 10.07 6.30 -12.94
CA ARG A 268 10.58 6.23 -14.30
C ARG A 268 9.90 5.08 -15.04
N LEU A 269 9.79 5.19 -16.35
CA LEU A 269 9.40 4.10 -17.22
C LEU A 269 10.54 3.86 -18.20
N GLN A 270 11.18 2.71 -18.06
CA GLN A 270 12.49 2.46 -18.67
C GLN A 270 13.46 3.59 -18.22
N ASP A 271 14.14 4.25 -19.14
CA ASP A 271 15.06 5.34 -18.83
C ASP A 271 14.44 6.74 -18.87
N LYS A 272 13.11 6.85 -19.06
CA LYS A 272 12.42 8.11 -19.17
C LYS A 272 11.75 8.52 -17.86
N PRO A 273 11.92 9.77 -17.39
CA PRO A 273 11.11 10.30 -16.29
C PRO A 273 9.64 10.36 -16.72
N ILE A 274 8.74 10.06 -15.79
CA ILE A 274 7.29 10.07 -16.07
C ILE A 274 6.74 11.49 -16.00
N TRP A 275 7.35 12.36 -15.22
CA TRP A 275 6.89 13.74 -14.99
C TRP A 275 7.76 14.77 -15.69
N ALA A 276 7.13 15.85 -16.16
CA ALA A 276 7.77 16.94 -16.86
C ALA A 276 8.50 17.91 -15.92
N GLY A 277 9.51 18.60 -16.44
CA GLY A 277 10.20 19.67 -15.73
C GLY A 277 10.78 19.23 -14.39
N SER A 278 10.47 19.98 -13.33
CA SER A 278 10.87 19.65 -11.96
C SER A 278 10.13 18.43 -11.39
N GLY A 279 9.18 17.84 -12.12
CA GLY A 279 8.51 16.61 -11.73
C GLY A 279 7.79 16.71 -10.39
N VAL A 280 8.26 15.94 -9.43
CA VAL A 280 7.65 15.89 -8.07
C VAL A 280 7.82 17.19 -7.27
N ALA A 281 8.68 18.13 -7.68
CA ALA A 281 8.79 19.43 -7.01
C ALA A 281 7.48 20.24 -7.04
N ALA A 282 6.56 19.94 -7.97
CA ALA A 282 5.24 20.56 -7.99
C ALA A 282 4.32 20.12 -6.84
N ILE A 283 4.68 19.06 -6.11
CA ILE A 283 3.92 18.56 -4.95
C ILE A 283 4.17 19.51 -3.77
N THR A 284 3.09 19.94 -3.11
CA THR A 284 3.14 20.81 -1.93
C THR A 284 2.66 20.10 -0.66
N ALA A 285 2.12 18.91 -0.79
CA ALA A 285 1.72 18.08 0.34
C ALA A 285 2.94 17.34 0.90
N PRO A 286 3.12 17.28 2.24
CA PRO A 286 4.17 16.46 2.83
C PRO A 286 4.17 15.03 2.29
N THR A 287 5.36 14.49 1.98
CA THR A 287 5.50 13.17 1.36
C THR A 287 6.46 12.28 2.14
N LEU A 288 6.05 11.03 2.36
CA LEU A 288 6.87 9.94 2.88
C LEU A 288 7.15 8.95 1.74
N PHE A 289 8.40 8.86 1.32
CA PHE A 289 8.90 7.81 0.45
C PHE A 289 9.39 6.62 1.27
N ILE A 290 9.08 5.41 0.81
CA ILE A 290 9.56 4.15 1.42
C ILE A 290 10.09 3.27 0.29
N VAL A 291 11.32 2.72 0.43
CA VAL A 291 11.93 1.94 -0.64
C VAL A 291 12.97 0.95 -0.10
N GLY A 292 13.22 -0.13 -0.81
CA GLY A 292 14.36 -1.01 -0.60
C GLY A 292 15.62 -0.50 -1.30
N SER A 293 16.81 -0.61 -0.67
CA SER A 293 18.04 -0.11 -1.30
C SER A 293 18.49 -0.94 -2.51
N GLN A 294 17.96 -2.15 -2.67
CA GLN A 294 18.20 -3.05 -3.80
C GLN A 294 16.95 -3.23 -4.68
N ASP A 295 16.07 -2.23 -4.70
CA ASP A 295 14.92 -2.25 -5.58
C ASP A 295 15.34 -2.09 -7.06
N HIS A 296 15.37 -3.20 -7.79
CA HIS A 296 15.74 -3.23 -9.21
C HIS A 296 14.55 -3.01 -10.15
N VAL A 297 13.32 -2.93 -9.63
CA VAL A 297 12.11 -2.72 -10.43
C VAL A 297 11.88 -1.24 -10.71
N VAL A 298 11.90 -0.41 -9.67
CA VAL A 298 11.69 1.05 -9.80
C VAL A 298 12.97 1.85 -9.65
N GLY A 299 14.05 1.22 -9.18
CA GLY A 299 15.34 1.83 -8.92
C GLY A 299 15.40 2.60 -7.61
N TYR A 300 16.51 2.44 -6.89
CA TYR A 300 16.81 3.26 -5.72
C TYR A 300 17.44 4.58 -6.15
N ASP A 301 18.60 4.52 -6.82
CA ASP A 301 19.34 5.66 -7.35
C ASP A 301 20.05 5.28 -8.67
N PRO A 302 19.69 5.88 -9.83
CA PRO A 302 18.60 6.83 -10.01
C PRO A 302 17.23 6.16 -9.91
N GLY A 303 16.31 6.79 -9.15
CA GLY A 303 14.97 6.26 -8.92
C GLY A 303 14.26 7.02 -7.81
N VAL A 304 13.82 6.30 -6.79
CA VAL A 304 13.05 6.88 -5.67
C VAL A 304 13.86 7.95 -4.92
N ARG A 305 15.17 7.75 -4.76
CA ARG A 305 16.09 8.72 -4.17
C ARG A 305 16.08 10.04 -4.95
N THR A 306 16.15 9.97 -6.26
CA THR A 306 16.10 11.17 -7.12
C THR A 306 14.77 11.92 -6.95
N ALA A 307 13.65 11.20 -6.84
CA ALA A 307 12.34 11.83 -6.59
C ALA A 307 12.29 12.52 -5.21
N PHE A 308 12.78 11.86 -4.17
CA PHE A 308 12.88 12.45 -2.82
C PHE A 308 13.72 13.73 -2.82
N ASP A 309 14.85 13.72 -3.50
CA ASP A 309 15.74 14.90 -3.57
C ASP A 309 15.09 16.06 -4.35
N ALA A 310 14.32 15.76 -5.38
CA ALA A 310 13.66 16.72 -6.25
C ALA A 310 12.39 17.35 -5.65
N GLU A 311 11.74 16.74 -4.68
CA GLU A 311 10.51 17.27 -4.06
C GLU A 311 10.85 18.35 -3.02
N VAL A 312 11.13 19.57 -3.50
CA VAL A 312 11.67 20.65 -2.66
C VAL A 312 10.61 21.53 -1.99
N HIS A 313 9.38 21.57 -2.48
CA HIS A 313 8.36 22.49 -1.98
C HIS A 313 7.49 21.93 -0.85
N ALA A 314 7.79 20.74 -0.35
CA ALA A 314 7.12 20.11 0.78
C ALA A 314 8.12 19.48 1.76
N PRO A 315 7.77 19.34 3.05
CA PRO A 315 8.51 18.46 3.96
C PRO A 315 8.49 17.04 3.40
N ARG A 316 9.65 16.43 3.28
CA ARG A 316 9.77 15.09 2.70
C ARG A 316 10.64 14.19 3.53
N TYR A 317 10.28 12.91 3.52
CA TYR A 317 10.90 11.85 4.31
C TYR A 317 11.24 10.68 3.40
N LEU A 318 12.35 10.00 3.67
CA LEU A 318 12.77 8.79 2.97
C LEU A 318 13.11 7.71 3.99
N LEU A 319 12.28 6.66 4.07
CA LEU A 319 12.59 5.42 4.77
C LEU A 319 13.19 4.42 3.77
N THR A 320 14.43 4.03 3.99
CA THR A 320 15.11 3.02 3.18
C THR A 320 15.33 1.75 4.00
N PHE A 321 14.86 0.62 3.48
CA PHE A 321 15.21 -0.71 4.01
C PHE A 321 16.49 -1.17 3.33
N LYS A 322 17.58 -1.33 4.09
CA LYS A 322 18.87 -1.79 3.56
C LYS A 322 18.73 -3.21 3.01
N GLU A 323 19.32 -3.47 1.86
CA GLU A 323 19.30 -4.76 1.17
C GLU A 323 17.91 -5.28 0.75
N ALA A 324 16.82 -4.54 0.99
CA ALA A 324 15.50 -4.94 0.52
C ALA A 324 15.33 -4.68 -0.97
N GLY A 325 14.54 -5.55 -1.62
CA GLY A 325 14.11 -5.42 -3.01
C GLY A 325 12.81 -4.63 -3.17
N HIS A 326 12.04 -4.99 -4.20
CA HIS A 326 10.78 -4.29 -4.56
C HIS A 326 9.59 -4.73 -3.71
N SER A 327 9.49 -6.03 -3.38
CA SER A 327 8.29 -6.63 -2.77
C SER A 327 8.15 -6.29 -1.29
N ILE A 328 8.28 -5.01 -0.92
CA ILE A 328 8.29 -4.57 0.49
C ILE A 328 6.89 -4.33 1.08
N ALA A 329 5.86 -4.07 0.26
CA ALA A 329 4.55 -3.65 0.77
C ALA A 329 3.49 -4.76 0.83
N LEU A 330 3.69 -5.86 0.10
CA LEU A 330 2.70 -6.91 -0.03
C LEU A 330 2.73 -7.86 1.17
N VAL A 331 1.60 -8.46 1.49
CA VAL A 331 1.56 -9.61 2.41
C VAL A 331 2.47 -10.73 1.90
N GLY A 332 2.92 -11.60 2.79
CA GLY A 332 3.77 -12.73 2.41
C GLY A 332 3.07 -13.71 1.47
N ALA A 333 3.84 -14.46 0.70
CA ALA A 333 3.33 -15.42 -0.27
C ALA A 333 2.48 -16.51 0.41
N PRO A 334 1.19 -16.65 0.04
CA PRO A 334 0.38 -17.76 0.52
C PRO A 334 0.88 -19.09 -0.05
N ALA A 335 0.45 -20.22 0.52
CA ALA A 335 0.91 -21.54 0.10
C ALA A 335 0.69 -21.79 -1.39
N GLU A 336 -0.41 -21.28 -1.93
CA GLU A 336 -0.79 -21.41 -3.35
C GLU A 336 0.19 -20.68 -4.29
N MET A 337 0.83 -19.60 -3.80
CA MET A 337 1.82 -18.77 -4.53
C MET A 337 3.26 -19.13 -4.17
N ARG A 338 3.53 -20.39 -3.78
CA ARG A 338 4.87 -20.92 -3.49
C ARG A 338 5.27 -22.08 -4.40
N ARG A 339 4.65 -22.19 -5.57
CA ARG A 339 4.88 -23.29 -6.50
C ARG A 339 6.08 -23.08 -7.40
N THR A 340 6.36 -21.84 -7.75
CA THR A 340 7.49 -21.47 -8.60
C THR A 340 8.32 -20.38 -7.93
N PHE A 341 9.56 -20.23 -8.38
CA PHE A 341 10.42 -19.14 -7.90
C PHE A 341 9.81 -17.76 -8.22
N TRP A 342 9.23 -17.62 -9.41
CA TRP A 342 8.54 -16.40 -9.85
C TRP A 342 7.41 -15.98 -8.88
N ASP A 343 6.56 -16.92 -8.50
CA ASP A 343 5.42 -16.65 -7.63
C ASP A 343 5.89 -16.19 -6.23
N ILE A 344 6.98 -16.78 -5.73
CA ILE A 344 7.56 -16.39 -4.44
C ILE A 344 8.21 -15.01 -4.53
N ASP A 345 9.02 -14.74 -5.54
CA ASP A 345 9.76 -13.50 -5.74
C ASP A 345 8.83 -12.30 -5.89
N TRP A 346 7.64 -12.53 -6.45
CA TRP A 346 6.62 -11.49 -6.57
C TRP A 346 6.10 -10.96 -5.23
N LEU A 347 6.07 -11.81 -4.19
CA LEU A 347 5.44 -11.51 -2.92
C LEU A 347 6.42 -11.39 -1.76
N GLU A 348 7.55 -12.08 -1.80
CA GLU A 348 8.52 -12.11 -0.70
C GLU A 348 9.73 -11.20 -0.99
N ASP A 349 10.41 -10.82 0.07
CA ASP A 349 11.71 -10.13 0.00
C ASP A 349 12.81 -11.12 0.42
N ALA A 350 13.96 -11.05 -0.27
CA ALA A 350 15.06 -12.00 -0.05
C ALA A 350 15.73 -11.84 1.33
N VAL A 351 15.70 -10.65 1.91
CA VAL A 351 16.38 -10.29 3.16
C VAL A 351 15.39 -10.05 4.30
N TRP A 352 14.29 -9.39 4.00
CA TRP A 352 13.35 -8.91 4.99
C TRP A 352 12.12 -9.80 5.15
N ARG A 353 11.92 -10.36 6.33
CA ARG A 353 10.69 -11.08 6.67
C ARG A 353 9.51 -10.12 6.76
N LYS A 354 8.36 -10.53 6.27
CA LYS A 354 7.13 -9.71 6.27
C LYS A 354 6.62 -9.37 7.66
N ASP A 355 6.78 -10.29 8.61
CA ASP A 355 6.38 -10.09 10.02
C ASP A 355 7.17 -8.97 10.72
N ARG A 356 8.32 -8.58 10.16
CA ARG A 356 9.12 -7.43 10.60
C ARG A 356 8.90 -6.20 9.70
N LEU A 357 8.95 -6.39 8.39
CA LEU A 357 8.91 -5.33 7.40
C LEU A 357 7.60 -4.52 7.44
N LEU A 358 6.45 -5.22 7.52
CA LEU A 358 5.14 -4.56 7.49
C LEU A 358 4.84 -3.76 8.78
N PRO A 359 5.12 -4.26 10.01
CA PRO A 359 5.02 -3.47 11.22
C PRO A 359 5.91 -2.23 11.25
N LEU A 360 7.13 -2.30 10.69
CA LEU A 360 8.01 -1.13 10.58
C LEU A 360 7.38 -0.05 9.70
N GLN A 361 6.84 -0.42 8.54
CA GLN A 361 6.12 0.53 7.69
C GLN A 361 4.87 1.07 8.38
N ALA A 362 4.08 0.22 9.07
CA ALA A 362 2.90 0.67 9.81
C ALA A 362 3.25 1.74 10.86
N HIS A 363 4.41 1.64 11.51
CA HIS A 363 4.90 2.63 12.46
C HIS A 363 5.13 4.00 11.82
N PHE A 364 5.94 4.05 10.76
CA PHE A 364 6.28 5.31 10.10
C PHE A 364 5.09 5.92 9.36
N VAL A 365 4.30 5.11 8.68
CA VAL A 365 3.07 5.57 8.01
C VAL A 365 2.08 6.15 9.03
N THR A 366 1.92 5.50 10.21
CA THR A 366 1.07 6.02 11.28
C THR A 366 1.59 7.35 11.80
N ALA A 367 2.88 7.43 12.15
CA ALA A 367 3.47 8.67 12.65
C ALA A 367 3.26 9.81 11.66
N PHE A 368 3.50 9.55 10.38
CA PHE A 368 3.42 10.52 9.31
C PHE A 368 1.97 10.98 9.06
N LEU A 369 1.02 10.06 8.91
CA LEU A 369 -0.37 10.40 8.67
C LEU A 369 -1.02 11.07 9.90
N ASP A 370 -0.75 10.58 11.11
CA ASP A 370 -1.28 11.24 12.33
C ASP A 370 -0.76 12.67 12.46
N ARG A 371 0.52 12.93 12.11
CA ARG A 371 1.10 14.27 12.11
C ARG A 371 0.42 15.20 11.11
N TYR A 372 0.37 14.81 9.85
CA TYR A 372 0.00 15.72 8.76
C TYR A 372 -1.50 15.71 8.42
N VAL A 373 -2.20 14.61 8.65
CA VAL A 373 -3.63 14.49 8.34
C VAL A 373 -4.49 14.77 9.55
N LYS A 374 -4.09 14.30 10.74
CA LYS A 374 -4.82 14.59 11.99
C LYS A 374 -4.31 15.84 12.72
N GLY A 375 -3.13 16.35 12.35
CA GLY A 375 -2.52 17.50 13.01
C GLY A 375 -1.90 17.17 14.37
N ASP A 376 -1.55 15.91 14.64
CA ASP A 376 -0.94 15.49 15.91
C ASP A 376 0.56 15.83 15.93
N ALA A 377 0.88 17.01 16.48
CA ALA A 377 2.26 17.48 16.64
C ALA A 377 3.12 16.55 17.52
N GLY A 378 2.51 15.75 18.40
CA GLY A 378 3.21 14.79 19.25
C GLY A 378 3.91 13.67 18.45
N LYS A 379 3.53 13.50 17.18
CA LYS A 379 4.16 12.53 16.26
C LYS A 379 5.49 13.01 15.65
N ALA A 380 5.82 14.28 15.76
CA ALA A 380 7.07 14.83 15.25
C ALA A 380 8.31 14.06 15.72
N GLY A 381 8.36 13.69 16.98
CA GLY A 381 9.52 12.98 17.53
C GLY A 381 9.74 11.55 16.99
N PHE A 382 8.80 10.97 16.23
CA PHE A 382 8.96 9.70 15.54
C PHE A 382 9.51 9.86 14.12
N LEU A 383 9.65 11.09 13.64
CA LEU A 383 10.01 11.43 12.26
C LEU A 383 11.18 12.41 12.18
N ASP A 384 11.20 13.41 13.05
CA ASP A 384 12.19 14.48 12.99
C ASP A 384 13.35 14.20 13.96
N GLY A 385 14.56 14.51 13.52
CA GLY A 385 15.75 14.39 14.37
C GLY A 385 16.20 12.96 14.68
N LEU A 386 15.69 11.96 13.94
CA LEU A 386 16.22 10.60 14.00
C LEU A 386 17.65 10.59 13.44
N VAL A 387 18.53 9.79 14.02
CA VAL A 387 19.84 9.53 13.38
C VAL A 387 19.59 8.88 12.03
N PRO A 388 20.27 9.32 10.94
CA PRO A 388 19.93 8.87 9.59
C PRO A 388 20.08 7.37 9.36
N ASP A 389 21.03 6.72 10.06
CA ASP A 389 21.29 5.29 9.96
C ASP A 389 20.97 4.62 11.30
N SER A 390 19.96 3.73 11.29
CA SER A 390 19.52 3.02 12.49
C SER A 390 20.60 2.14 13.12
N ASP A 391 21.58 1.69 12.33
CA ASP A 391 22.67 0.82 12.81
C ASP A 391 23.71 1.59 13.62
N THR A 392 23.71 2.93 13.53
CA THR A 392 24.55 3.81 14.35
C THR A 392 23.91 4.23 15.67
N GLY A 393 22.68 3.76 15.95
CA GLY A 393 21.99 4.03 17.19
C GLY A 393 22.75 3.55 18.41
N THR A 394 22.82 4.40 19.43
CA THR A 394 23.44 4.06 20.73
C THR A 394 22.39 4.04 21.83
N TRP A 395 22.55 3.13 22.76
CA TRP A 395 21.71 3.03 23.97
C TRP A 395 22.59 2.64 25.15
N PRO A 396 22.22 3.06 26.40
CA PRO A 396 22.97 2.64 27.58
C PRO A 396 22.84 1.12 27.75
N GLY A 397 23.94 0.43 27.62
CA GLY A 397 24.07 -1.01 27.92
C GLY A 397 24.39 -1.27 29.38
N LEU A 398 23.94 -2.39 29.90
CA LEU A 398 24.45 -2.90 31.19
C LEU A 398 25.83 -3.58 31.04
N PRO A 399 26.68 -3.47 32.04
CA PRO A 399 27.81 -4.34 32.13
C PRO A 399 27.41 -5.82 31.96
N ARG A 400 28.15 -6.57 31.14
CA ARG A 400 27.92 -8.00 30.82
C ARG A 400 26.76 -8.29 29.87
N GLY A 401 26.42 -7.38 28.96
CA GLY A 401 25.45 -7.64 27.88
C GLY A 401 24.00 -7.82 28.33
N ARG A 402 23.65 -7.47 29.55
CA ARG A 402 22.26 -7.36 29.96
C ARG A 402 21.70 -6.01 29.53
N PHE A 403 20.53 -6.03 28.95
CA PHE A 403 19.84 -4.79 28.70
C PHE A 403 19.43 -4.15 30.03
N ALA A 404 20.01 -2.99 30.35
CA ALA A 404 19.48 -2.12 31.38
C ALA A 404 18.10 -1.64 30.92
N GLY A 405 17.21 -1.45 31.85
CA GLY A 405 16.05 -0.67 31.59
C GLY A 405 16.50 0.60 30.89
N PHE A 406 16.05 0.78 29.64
CA PHE A 406 16.25 2.02 28.89
C PHE A 406 15.71 3.17 29.75
N SER A 407 16.56 4.14 30.06
CA SER A 407 16.11 5.40 30.68
C SER A 407 15.87 6.39 29.54
N PRO A 408 14.60 6.69 29.18
CA PRO A 408 14.31 7.72 28.19
C PRO A 408 14.96 9.04 28.64
N GLY A 409 15.76 9.64 27.74
CA GLY A 409 16.42 10.92 28.04
C GLY A 409 17.86 10.81 28.53
N ALA A 410 18.48 9.62 28.57
CA ALA A 410 19.92 9.54 28.74
C ALA A 410 20.61 10.33 27.60
N PRO A 411 21.54 11.27 27.87
CA PRO A 411 22.10 12.19 26.87
C PRO A 411 22.84 11.52 25.70
N THR A 412 23.13 10.21 25.81
CA THR A 412 23.85 9.43 24.82
C THR A 412 22.99 8.43 24.05
N ALA A 413 21.66 8.41 24.30
CA ALA A 413 20.77 7.49 23.60
C ALA A 413 20.32 8.09 22.25
N THR A 414 20.64 7.42 21.16
CA THR A 414 20.19 7.79 19.81
C THR A 414 19.24 6.73 19.22
N VAL A 415 18.56 6.00 20.08
CA VAL A 415 17.54 5.04 19.67
C VAL A 415 16.37 5.77 19.00
N TRP A 416 15.93 5.29 17.86
CA TRP A 416 14.76 5.84 17.21
C TRP A 416 13.53 5.75 18.12
N LYS A 417 12.81 6.85 18.26
CA LYS A 417 11.62 6.91 19.12
C LYS A 417 10.59 5.85 18.75
N GLY A 418 10.07 5.16 19.75
CA GLY A 418 9.14 4.05 19.60
C GLY A 418 9.78 2.69 19.39
N PHE A 419 11.09 2.62 19.19
CA PHE A 419 11.82 1.38 19.07
C PHE A 419 12.42 0.92 20.41
N GLN A 420 12.50 -0.37 20.59
CA GLN A 420 13.27 -0.95 21.67
C GLN A 420 14.78 -0.87 21.35
N PRO A 421 15.65 -0.77 22.38
CA PRO A 421 17.08 -0.80 22.18
C PRO A 421 17.53 -2.01 21.34
N GLY A 422 18.38 -1.78 20.35
CA GLY A 422 18.87 -2.81 19.43
C GLY A 422 17.87 -3.39 18.45
N LYS A 423 16.70 -2.77 18.27
CA LYS A 423 15.65 -3.25 17.34
C LYS A 423 15.47 -2.38 16.10
N ALA A 424 15.92 -1.15 16.12
CA ALA A 424 15.96 -0.27 14.94
C ALA A 424 17.24 -0.56 14.13
N THR A 425 17.27 -1.64 13.36
CA THR A 425 18.43 -2.07 12.58
C THR A 425 18.09 -2.26 11.12
N GLY A 426 19.06 -2.04 10.22
CA GLY A 426 18.93 -2.27 8.78
C GLY A 426 18.12 -1.22 8.05
N MET A 427 17.93 -0.02 8.62
CA MET A 427 17.15 1.04 8.02
C MET A 427 17.91 2.36 7.96
N MET A 428 17.57 3.18 6.99
CA MET A 428 17.94 4.60 6.93
C MET A 428 16.66 5.44 6.95
N PHE A 429 16.73 6.62 7.59
CA PHE A 429 15.61 7.56 7.61
C PHE A 429 16.12 8.99 7.44
N GLU A 430 15.67 9.64 6.40
CA GLU A 430 16.06 11.00 6.07
C GLU A 430 14.85 11.93 6.09
N HIS A 431 15.06 13.15 6.55
CA HIS A 431 14.07 14.21 6.54
C HIS A 431 14.68 15.47 5.94
N LYS A 432 13.97 16.08 5.00
CA LYS A 432 14.29 17.40 4.45
C LYS A 432 13.08 18.33 4.57
N PRO A 433 13.24 19.54 5.10
CA PRO A 433 12.14 20.51 5.14
C PRO A 433 11.82 21.01 3.72
N ALA A 434 10.70 21.71 3.57
CA ALA A 434 10.45 22.53 2.38
C ALA A 434 11.53 23.63 2.24
N SER A 435 11.93 23.91 1.00
CA SER A 435 12.94 24.93 0.65
C SER A 435 12.25 26.19 0.16
#